data_6be111c089504c71562b4edd1b0327ff
#
_entry.id   6be111c089504c71562b4edd1b0327ff
#
_cell.length_a   1.000
_cell.length_b   1.000
_cell.length_c   1.000
_cell.angle_alpha   90.00
_cell.angle_beta   90.00
_cell.angle_gamma   90.00
#
_symmetry.space_group_name_H-M   'P 1'
#
loop_
_entity.id
_entity.type
_entity.pdbx_description
1 polymer ?
#
loop_
_entity_poly.entity_id
_entity_poly.type
_entity_poly.pdbx_seq_one_letter_code
_entity_poly.pdbx_strand_id
1 'polypeptide(L)'
;MLSTTHPRALKRRLFLARTAAFAGLFQWTKGVSSAQANAGVNRNSAPSQLKITDMRSVLIASNYDYPVIRIDTNQGVYGLGEVRDAGREGTALVLKPHIVGKNPLAIEPVLDSVRNFAGQQRLGGGYSALDMALHDIAGKVYGVPAWRLVG
;
A
#
# COMPACT_ATOMS: atom_id res chain seq x y z
N MET A 1 4.16 -3.53 82.70
CA MET A 1 4.84 -2.84 81.60
C MET A 1 4.38 -3.46 80.27
N LEU A 2 3.49 -2.78 79.62
CA LEU A 2 2.88 -3.24 78.35
C LEU A 2 3.62 -2.54 77.19
N SER A 3 4.25 -3.32 76.34
CA SER A 3 4.92 -2.85 75.10
C SER A 3 3.89 -2.80 73.99
N THR A 4 3.55 -1.62 73.57
CA THR A 4 2.66 -1.35 72.46
C THR A 4 3.46 -1.41 71.15
N THR A 5 3.31 -2.50 70.38
CA THR A 5 3.84 -2.61 69.04
C THR A 5 2.94 -1.85 68.06
N HIS A 6 3.50 -0.87 67.37
CA HIS A 6 2.82 0.02 66.44
C HIS A 6 2.34 -0.73 65.16
N PRO A 7 1.11 -0.60 64.74
CA PRO A 7 0.57 -1.28 63.55
C PRO A 7 0.91 -0.59 62.21
N ARG A 8 1.82 0.37 62.20
CA ARG A 8 2.15 1.15 60.99
C ARG A 8 3.15 0.50 60.05
N ALA A 9 3.90 -0.47 60.48
CA ALA A 9 4.91 -1.13 59.64
C ALA A 9 4.34 -2.17 58.67
N LEU A 10 3.20 -2.79 58.99
CA LEU A 10 2.60 -3.83 58.11
C LEU A 10 1.90 -3.27 56.87
N LYS A 11 1.36 -2.04 56.97
CA LYS A 11 0.65 -1.45 55.83
C LYS A 11 1.59 -0.99 54.69
N ARG A 12 2.83 -0.64 55.02
CA ARG A 12 3.80 -0.25 53.99
C ARG A 12 4.35 -1.39 53.14
N ARG A 13 4.44 -2.57 53.74
CA ARG A 13 4.94 -3.77 53.01
C ARG A 13 3.92 -4.34 52.03
N LEU A 14 2.61 -4.21 52.31
CA LEU A 14 1.55 -4.67 51.41
C LEU A 14 1.35 -3.71 50.24
N PHE A 15 1.70 -2.43 50.37
CA PHE A 15 1.53 -1.46 49.29
C PHE A 15 2.62 -1.61 48.21
N LEU A 16 3.84 -1.98 48.61
CA LEU A 16 4.95 -2.18 47.67
C LEU A 16 4.83 -3.51 46.90
N ALA A 17 4.15 -4.51 47.47
CA ALA A 17 3.92 -5.79 46.75
C ALA A 17 2.82 -5.70 45.67
N ARG A 18 1.92 -4.71 45.77
CA ARG A 18 0.85 -4.51 44.76
C ARG A 18 1.29 -3.65 43.59
N THR A 19 2.33 -2.83 43.72
CA THR A 19 2.84 -2.02 42.62
C THR A 19 3.74 -2.80 41.67
N ALA A 20 4.34 -3.90 42.10
CA ALA A 20 5.15 -4.77 41.23
C ALA A 20 4.31 -5.62 40.26
N ALA A 21 3.04 -5.91 40.61
CA ALA A 21 2.15 -6.69 39.72
C ALA A 21 1.54 -5.88 38.57
N PHE A 22 1.56 -4.53 38.66
CA PHE A 22 1.01 -3.66 37.59
C PHE A 22 2.05 -3.29 36.53
N ALA A 23 3.34 -3.44 36.82
CA ALA A 23 4.41 -3.19 35.85
C ALA A 23 4.55 -4.30 34.80
N GLY A 24 4.01 -5.50 35.08
CA GLY A 24 4.06 -6.64 34.15
C GLY A 24 3.00 -6.62 33.05
N LEU A 25 1.92 -5.84 33.22
CA LEU A 25 0.82 -5.77 32.25
C LEU A 25 1.03 -4.70 31.17
N PHE A 26 2.04 -3.82 31.31
CA PHE A 26 2.32 -2.76 30.34
C PHE A 26 3.37 -3.14 29.29
N GLN A 27 3.88 -4.37 29.32
CA GLN A 27 4.85 -4.84 28.32
C GLN A 27 4.21 -5.56 27.13
N TRP A 28 2.88 -5.67 27.07
CA TRP A 28 2.23 -6.38 25.97
C TRP A 28 1.72 -5.49 24.83
N THR A 29 2.07 -4.21 24.85
CA THR A 29 1.85 -3.31 23.70
C THR A 29 3.12 -3.04 22.89
N LYS A 30 4.17 -3.84 23.09
CA LYS A 30 5.31 -3.82 22.19
C LYS A 30 4.99 -4.63 20.95
N GLY A 31 4.65 -3.91 19.91
CA GLY A 31 4.79 -4.42 18.58
C GLY A 31 3.48 -4.81 17.93
N VAL A 32 2.59 -3.86 17.70
CA VAL A 32 2.04 -3.83 16.35
C VAL A 32 3.23 -3.47 15.47
N SER A 33 3.97 -4.52 15.13
CA SER A 33 5.18 -4.42 14.35
C SER A 33 4.84 -3.69 13.07
N SER A 34 5.57 -2.61 12.78
CA SER A 34 5.63 -1.96 11.47
C SER A 34 5.96 -2.95 10.33
N ALA A 35 6.25 -4.19 10.65
CA ALA A 35 6.46 -5.29 9.71
C ALA A 35 5.18 -5.67 8.95
N GLN A 36 3.98 -5.46 9.49
CA GLN A 36 2.74 -5.77 8.77
C GLN A 36 2.38 -4.72 7.71
N ALA A 37 2.79 -3.47 7.90
CA ALA A 37 2.62 -2.43 6.87
C ALA A 37 3.53 -2.63 5.66
N ASN A 38 4.59 -3.43 5.79
CA ASN A 38 5.60 -3.66 4.75
C ASN A 38 5.48 -5.03 4.04
N ALA A 39 4.44 -5.80 4.32
CA ALA A 39 4.28 -7.14 3.74
C ALA A 39 4.12 -7.17 2.21
N GLY A 40 3.92 -6.01 1.56
CA GLY A 40 3.84 -5.88 0.11
C GLY A 40 5.04 -5.18 -0.53
N VAL A 41 6.00 -4.69 0.27
CA VAL A 41 7.16 -3.96 -0.26
C VAL A 41 8.28 -4.94 -0.53
N ASN A 42 8.70 -5.04 -1.79
CA ASN A 42 9.88 -5.80 -2.17
C ASN A 42 11.14 -5.04 -1.72
N ARG A 43 11.73 -5.43 -0.60
CA ARG A 43 12.96 -4.82 -0.07
C ARG A 43 14.20 -5.04 -0.95
N ASN A 44 14.11 -5.97 -1.90
CA ASN A 44 15.18 -6.27 -2.86
C ASN A 44 14.93 -5.61 -4.21
N SER A 45 14.02 -4.65 -4.31
CA SER A 45 13.74 -3.99 -5.58
C SER A 45 14.94 -3.16 -6.03
N ALA A 46 15.27 -3.28 -7.32
CA ALA A 46 16.22 -2.42 -7.99
C ALA A 46 15.42 -1.44 -8.88
N PRO A 47 15.07 -0.24 -8.36
CA PRO A 47 14.15 0.67 -9.04
C PRO A 47 14.56 1.05 -10.46
N SER A 48 15.87 1.19 -10.71
CA SER A 48 16.42 1.50 -12.04
C SER A 48 16.25 0.36 -13.05
N GLN A 49 16.08 -0.88 -12.58
CA GLN A 49 15.91 -2.08 -13.40
C GLN A 49 14.47 -2.59 -13.44
N LEU A 50 13.56 -1.88 -12.77
CA LEU A 50 12.17 -2.26 -12.74
C LEU A 50 11.54 -2.08 -14.13
N LYS A 51 10.83 -3.11 -14.61
CA LYS A 51 10.17 -3.09 -15.93
C LYS A 51 8.78 -3.67 -15.82
N ILE A 52 7.85 -3.07 -16.52
CA ILE A 52 6.51 -3.61 -16.73
C ILE A 52 6.63 -4.86 -17.60
N THR A 53 6.08 -5.98 -17.12
CA THR A 53 6.10 -7.25 -17.84
C THR A 53 4.75 -7.58 -18.46
N ASP A 54 3.66 -7.18 -17.79
CA ASP A 54 2.31 -7.48 -18.25
C ASP A 54 1.31 -6.44 -17.75
N MET A 55 0.18 -6.37 -18.41
CA MET A 55 -1.03 -5.65 -18.01
C MET A 55 -2.24 -6.51 -18.27
N ARG A 56 -3.06 -6.70 -17.26
CA ARG A 56 -4.29 -7.51 -17.31
C ARG A 56 -5.45 -6.69 -16.80
N SER A 57 -6.65 -7.05 -17.17
CA SER A 57 -7.86 -6.44 -16.62
C SER A 57 -8.85 -7.50 -16.15
N VAL A 58 -9.70 -7.09 -15.24
CA VAL A 58 -10.83 -7.86 -14.73
C VAL A 58 -12.00 -6.93 -14.56
N LEU A 59 -13.18 -7.39 -14.94
CA LEU A 59 -14.42 -6.67 -14.76
C LEU A 59 -15.04 -7.07 -13.41
N ILE A 60 -15.23 -6.10 -12.54
CA ILE A 60 -15.95 -6.28 -11.28
C ILE A 60 -17.37 -5.76 -11.51
N ALA A 61 -18.33 -6.68 -11.67
CA ALA A 61 -19.73 -6.35 -11.86
C ALA A 61 -20.42 -6.15 -10.50
N SER A 62 -21.06 -5.00 -10.33
CA SER A 62 -21.92 -4.68 -9.19
C SER A 62 -23.15 -3.92 -9.71
N ASN A 63 -23.41 -2.71 -9.23
CA ASN A 63 -24.45 -1.83 -9.79
C ASN A 63 -24.03 -1.29 -11.17
N TYR A 64 -22.74 -1.18 -11.40
CA TYR A 64 -22.10 -0.80 -12.65
C TYR A 64 -20.89 -1.71 -12.91
N ASP A 65 -20.39 -1.67 -14.14
CA ASP A 65 -19.18 -2.37 -14.51
C ASP A 65 -17.97 -1.53 -14.12
N TYR A 66 -17.12 -2.09 -13.23
CA TYR A 66 -15.87 -1.47 -12.79
C TYR A 66 -14.69 -2.29 -13.31
N PRO A 67 -14.11 -1.94 -14.46
CA PRO A 67 -12.92 -2.60 -14.94
C PRO A 67 -11.71 -2.18 -14.07
N VAL A 68 -11.01 -3.16 -13.52
CA VAL A 68 -9.77 -2.95 -12.78
C VAL A 68 -8.61 -3.49 -13.61
N ILE A 69 -7.56 -2.70 -13.77
CA ILE A 69 -6.31 -3.15 -14.38
C ILE A 69 -5.30 -3.52 -13.31
N ARG A 70 -4.47 -4.48 -13.65
CA ARG A 70 -3.28 -4.84 -12.89
C ARG A 70 -2.07 -4.78 -13.82
N ILE A 71 -1.03 -4.07 -13.37
CA ILE A 71 0.26 -3.98 -14.05
C ILE A 71 1.26 -4.81 -13.25
N ASP A 72 1.85 -5.81 -13.87
CA ASP A 72 2.87 -6.67 -13.28
C ASP A 72 4.26 -6.20 -13.68
N THR A 73 5.25 -6.43 -12.79
CA THR A 73 6.65 -6.08 -13.03
C THR A 73 7.57 -7.28 -12.92
N ASN A 74 8.79 -7.15 -13.46
CA ASN A 74 9.82 -8.17 -13.42
C ASN A 74 10.37 -8.46 -12.01
N GLN A 75 10.02 -7.67 -11.01
CA GLN A 75 10.45 -7.83 -9.63
C GLN A 75 9.32 -8.24 -8.67
N GLY A 76 8.17 -8.66 -9.22
CA GLY A 76 7.03 -9.17 -8.44
C GLY A 76 6.19 -8.07 -7.77
N VAL A 77 6.57 -6.81 -7.89
CA VAL A 77 5.71 -5.69 -7.50
C VAL A 77 4.66 -5.50 -8.57
N TYR A 78 3.43 -5.23 -8.16
CA TYR A 78 2.33 -4.93 -9.08
C TYR A 78 1.54 -3.71 -8.61
N GLY A 79 0.88 -3.04 -9.55
CA GLY A 79 -0.02 -1.94 -9.29
C GLY A 79 -1.43 -2.20 -9.79
N LEU A 80 -2.39 -1.60 -9.12
CA LEU A 80 -3.80 -1.66 -9.44
C LEU A 80 -4.31 -0.26 -9.80
N GLY A 81 -5.21 -0.21 -10.78
CA GLY A 81 -5.91 1.01 -11.14
C GLY A 81 -7.30 0.69 -11.64
N GLU A 82 -8.27 1.55 -11.36
CA GLU A 82 -9.64 1.39 -11.79
C GLU A 82 -9.89 2.21 -13.05
N VAL A 83 -10.44 1.55 -14.06
CA VAL A 83 -10.92 2.21 -15.26
C VAL A 83 -12.27 2.85 -14.90
N ARG A 84 -12.43 4.09 -15.30
CA ARG A 84 -13.66 4.83 -15.03
C ARG A 84 -14.92 4.04 -15.40
N ASP A 85 -15.98 4.26 -14.65
CA ASP A 85 -17.34 3.77 -14.90
C ASP A 85 -17.74 3.90 -16.38
N ALA A 86 -18.44 2.91 -16.91
CA ALA A 86 -18.77 2.76 -18.33
C ALA A 86 -17.54 2.60 -19.27
N GLY A 87 -16.33 2.51 -18.73
CA GLY A 87 -15.16 2.09 -19.49
C GLY A 87 -15.27 0.61 -19.87
N ARG A 88 -14.79 0.26 -21.06
CA ARG A 88 -14.71 -1.15 -21.46
C ARG A 88 -13.35 -1.70 -21.06
N GLU A 89 -13.34 -2.93 -20.58
CA GLU A 89 -12.13 -3.66 -20.22
C GLU A 89 -11.05 -3.60 -21.32
N GLY A 90 -11.46 -3.86 -22.57
CA GLY A 90 -10.58 -3.81 -23.74
C GLY A 90 -9.99 -2.43 -24.01
N THR A 91 -10.64 -1.35 -23.59
CA THR A 91 -10.15 0.02 -23.85
C THR A 91 -8.84 0.31 -23.12
N ALA A 92 -8.70 -0.18 -21.88
CA ALA A 92 -7.46 -0.04 -21.15
C ALA A 92 -6.35 -0.92 -21.72
N LEU A 93 -6.68 -2.15 -22.16
CA LEU A 93 -5.69 -3.10 -22.69
C LEU A 93 -5.05 -2.64 -24.00
N VAL A 94 -5.65 -1.72 -24.75
CA VAL A 94 -5.03 -1.08 -25.92
C VAL A 94 -3.71 -0.39 -25.56
N LEU A 95 -3.55 0.07 -24.31
CA LEU A 95 -2.34 0.75 -23.83
C LEU A 95 -1.18 -0.22 -23.55
N LYS A 96 -1.46 -1.51 -23.36
CA LYS A 96 -0.47 -2.53 -22.98
C LYS A 96 0.77 -2.57 -23.89
N PRO A 97 0.68 -2.60 -25.23
CA PRO A 97 1.85 -2.66 -26.11
C PRO A 97 2.78 -1.45 -25.95
N HIS A 98 2.25 -0.32 -25.51
CA HIS A 98 2.98 0.93 -25.38
C HIS A 98 3.73 1.07 -24.04
N ILE A 99 3.39 0.26 -23.05
CA ILE A 99 3.96 0.36 -21.70
C ILE A 99 4.85 -0.82 -21.32
N VAL A 100 4.64 -2.00 -21.87
CA VAL A 100 5.47 -3.19 -21.60
C VAL A 100 6.93 -2.91 -21.90
N GLY A 101 7.82 -3.34 -21.00
CA GLY A 101 9.26 -3.10 -21.05
C GLY A 101 9.73 -1.75 -20.49
N LYS A 102 8.84 -0.80 -20.25
CA LYS A 102 9.17 0.48 -19.64
C LYS A 102 9.32 0.38 -18.13
N ASN A 103 10.07 1.32 -17.54
CA ASN A 103 10.17 1.43 -16.09
C ASN A 103 8.91 2.14 -15.55
N PRO A 104 8.12 1.47 -14.68
CA PRO A 104 6.89 2.06 -14.14
C PRO A 104 7.12 3.26 -13.21
N LEU A 105 8.35 3.45 -12.71
CA LEU A 105 8.69 4.61 -11.88
C LEU A 105 8.93 5.89 -12.69
N ALA A 106 9.14 5.76 -13.99
CA ALA A 106 9.14 6.87 -14.92
C ALA A 106 7.69 7.21 -15.34
N ILE A 107 6.89 7.67 -14.37
CA ILE A 107 5.43 7.81 -14.50
C ILE A 107 5.08 8.71 -15.69
N GLU A 108 5.56 9.96 -15.70
CA GLU A 108 5.26 10.91 -16.76
C GLU A 108 5.69 10.43 -18.16
N PRO A 109 6.92 9.91 -18.38
CA PRO A 109 7.32 9.34 -19.66
C PRO A 109 6.44 8.16 -20.12
N VAL A 110 5.97 7.33 -19.16
CA VAL A 110 5.05 6.22 -19.49
C VAL A 110 3.70 6.77 -19.91
N LEU A 111 3.15 7.71 -19.15
CA LEU A 111 1.86 8.35 -19.44
C LEU A 111 1.90 9.12 -20.78
N ASP A 112 2.96 9.85 -21.06
CA ASP A 112 3.13 10.56 -22.32
C ASP A 112 3.12 9.62 -23.52
N SER A 113 3.72 8.45 -23.37
CA SER A 113 3.77 7.45 -24.45
C SER A 113 2.39 6.89 -24.85
N VAL A 114 1.41 6.98 -23.98
CA VAL A 114 0.04 6.49 -24.23
C VAL A 114 -0.97 7.61 -24.45
N ARG A 115 -0.61 8.85 -24.25
CA ARG A 115 -1.50 10.01 -24.31
C ARG A 115 -2.34 10.06 -25.59
N ASN A 116 -1.73 9.80 -26.72
CA ASN A 116 -2.39 9.82 -28.02
C ASN A 116 -3.34 8.62 -28.25
N PHE A 117 -3.15 7.53 -27.51
CA PHE A 117 -3.95 6.30 -27.63
C PHE A 117 -5.05 6.22 -26.58
N ALA A 118 -4.84 6.84 -25.43
CA ALA A 118 -5.79 6.81 -24.32
C ALA A 118 -7.04 7.67 -24.54
N GLY A 119 -7.01 8.51 -25.57
CA GLY A 119 -8.11 9.43 -25.91
C GLY A 119 -8.24 10.57 -24.89
N GLN A 120 -8.49 11.77 -25.37
CA GLN A 120 -8.74 12.95 -24.52
C GLN A 120 -10.19 13.01 -24.00
N GLN A 121 -11.02 12.05 -24.37
CA GLN A 121 -12.43 12.09 -24.05
C GLN A 121 -12.68 11.63 -22.61
N ARG A 122 -13.73 12.16 -22.04
CA ARG A 122 -14.27 11.83 -20.69
C ARG A 122 -14.48 10.34 -20.46
N LEU A 123 -14.57 9.57 -21.54
CA LEU A 123 -14.67 8.11 -21.58
C LEU A 123 -13.34 7.44 -22.01
N GLY A 124 -12.26 8.21 -22.11
CA GLY A 124 -10.91 7.70 -22.41
C GLY A 124 -10.46 6.73 -21.32
N GLY A 125 -10.97 5.53 -21.43
CA GLY A 125 -10.73 4.49 -20.46
C GLY A 125 -9.28 4.05 -20.48
N GLY A 126 -8.65 4.06 -19.34
CA GLY A 126 -7.35 3.48 -19.17
C GLY A 126 -6.24 4.46 -18.77
N TYR A 127 -6.27 5.72 -19.17
CA TYR A 127 -5.21 6.67 -18.79
C TYR A 127 -5.15 6.88 -17.28
N SER A 128 -6.27 7.23 -16.65
CA SER A 128 -6.34 7.41 -15.19
C SER A 128 -6.08 6.11 -14.44
N ALA A 129 -6.55 4.98 -14.96
CA ALA A 129 -6.28 3.67 -14.38
C ALA A 129 -4.79 3.34 -14.43
N LEU A 130 -4.13 3.64 -15.56
CA LEU A 130 -2.69 3.48 -15.71
C LEU A 130 -1.93 4.36 -14.73
N ASP A 131 -2.31 5.64 -14.62
CA ASP A 131 -1.72 6.58 -13.67
C ASP A 131 -1.83 6.09 -12.22
N MET A 132 -3.02 5.68 -11.80
CA MET A 132 -3.23 5.08 -10.48
C MET A 132 -2.37 3.84 -10.24
N ALA A 133 -2.28 2.94 -11.22
CA ALA A 133 -1.48 1.72 -11.10
C ALA A 133 0.02 2.01 -11.02
N LEU A 134 0.52 3.01 -11.75
CA LEU A 134 1.93 3.42 -11.69
C LEU A 134 2.26 4.04 -10.32
N HIS A 135 1.40 4.89 -9.78
CA HIS A 135 1.57 5.46 -8.44
C HIS A 135 1.45 4.39 -7.35
N ASP A 136 0.60 3.38 -7.51
CA ASP A 136 0.53 2.23 -6.59
C ASP A 136 1.83 1.42 -6.60
N ILE A 137 2.43 1.17 -7.79
CA ILE A 137 3.75 0.55 -7.89
C ILE A 137 4.80 1.41 -7.20
N ALA A 138 4.84 2.71 -7.48
CA ALA A 138 5.82 3.62 -6.91
C ALA A 138 5.73 3.68 -5.39
N GLY A 139 4.50 3.77 -4.84
CA GLY A 139 4.27 3.72 -3.40
C GLY A 139 4.79 2.44 -2.76
N LYS A 140 4.55 1.28 -3.39
CA LYS A 140 5.05 -0.01 -2.92
C LYS A 140 6.57 -0.11 -2.99
N VAL A 141 7.19 0.39 -4.05
CA VAL A 141 8.65 0.38 -4.22
C VAL A 141 9.34 1.29 -3.21
N TYR A 142 8.81 2.48 -3.00
CA TYR A 142 9.38 3.45 -2.05
C TYR A 142 8.94 3.22 -0.60
N GLY A 143 7.99 2.32 -0.35
CA GLY A 143 7.50 2.02 0.99
C GLY A 143 6.67 3.16 1.59
N VAL A 144 5.99 3.92 0.75
CA VAL A 144 5.14 5.04 1.16
C VAL A 144 3.73 4.90 0.55
N PRO A 145 2.70 5.43 1.21
CA PRO A 145 1.37 5.50 0.60
C PRO A 145 1.39 6.35 -0.68
N ALA A 146 0.62 5.95 -1.71
CA ALA A 146 0.59 6.65 -3.00
C ALA A 146 0.24 8.14 -2.88
N TRP A 147 -0.64 8.52 -1.93
CA TRP A 147 -1.00 9.92 -1.71
C TRP A 147 0.18 10.82 -1.33
N ARG A 148 1.25 10.27 -0.73
CA ARG A 148 2.48 11.02 -0.43
C ARG A 148 3.33 11.34 -1.66
N LEU A 149 3.07 10.65 -2.78
CA LEU A 149 3.80 10.87 -4.03
C LEU A 149 3.18 12.00 -4.87
N VAL A 150 1.92 12.31 -4.64
CA VAL A 150 1.19 13.31 -5.42
C VAL A 150 0.99 14.63 -4.68
N GLY A 151 1.46 14.75 -3.44
CA GLY A 151 1.44 15.99 -2.67
C GLY A 151 0.49 16.02 -1.50
#